data_52de77b394c5e5866af539cb5799d8bb
#
_entry.id   52de77b394c5e5866af539cb5799d8bb
#
_cell.length_a   1.000
_cell.length_b   1.000
_cell.length_c   1.000
_cell.angle_alpha   90.00
_cell.angle_beta   90.00
_cell.angle_gamma   90.00
#
_symmetry.space_group_name_H-M   'P 1'
#
loop_
_entity.id
_entity.type
_entity.pdbx_description
1 polymer ?
#
loop_
_entity_poly.entity_id
_entity_poly.type
_entity_poly.pdbx_seq_one_letter_code
_entity_poly.pdbx_strand_id
1 'polypeptide(L)'
;MIEAEQLHARILDELDLSKEVEDEELTRIIYRVLREAESREYLPLNVKTALGRELFNAFRKLDLLEEFLEDDEITEVMINGTQNIFYEKKGRIFQSDKRFLSKEKLEDVIQQIVAGANRLVNEASPIVDARLADGSRVNVVLAPIALNGPIVTIRKFP
;
A
#
# COMPACT_ATOMS: atom_id res chain seq x y z
N MET A 1 9.16 -9.89 -19.18
CA MET A 1 8.56 -10.14 -17.85
C MET A 1 7.49 -9.11 -17.55
N ILE A 2 6.32 -9.54 -17.09
CA ILE A 2 5.23 -8.62 -16.74
C ILE A 2 5.52 -8.01 -15.38
N GLU A 3 5.51 -6.68 -15.32
CA GLU A 3 5.77 -5.95 -14.09
C GLU A 3 4.50 -5.29 -13.57
N ALA A 4 4.27 -5.37 -12.26
CA ALA A 4 3.10 -4.79 -11.63
C ALA A 4 3.00 -3.27 -11.87
N GLU A 5 4.13 -2.58 -11.90
CA GLU A 5 4.18 -1.15 -12.15
C GLU A 5 3.62 -0.78 -13.52
N GLN A 6 3.95 -1.56 -14.55
CA GLN A 6 3.44 -1.33 -15.90
C GLN A 6 1.94 -1.61 -15.99
N LEU A 7 1.48 -2.66 -15.32
CA LEU A 7 0.06 -2.98 -15.25
C LEU A 7 -0.71 -1.90 -14.50
N HIS A 8 -0.15 -1.39 -13.42
CA HIS A 8 -0.74 -0.29 -12.65
C HIS A 8 -0.95 0.95 -13.54
N ALA A 9 0.05 1.31 -14.32
CA ALA A 9 -0.03 2.45 -15.24
C ALA A 9 -1.11 2.23 -16.30
N ARG A 10 -1.23 1.03 -16.84
CA ARG A 10 -2.26 0.69 -17.82
C ARG A 10 -3.66 0.80 -17.24
N ILE A 11 -3.86 0.32 -16.02
CA ILE A 11 -5.14 0.41 -15.32
C ILE A 11 -5.48 1.88 -15.06
N LEU A 12 -4.51 2.66 -14.63
CA LEU A 12 -4.71 4.07 -14.35
C LEU A 12 -5.19 4.83 -15.58
N ASP A 13 -4.65 4.50 -16.77
CA ASP A 13 -5.08 5.12 -18.03
C ASP A 13 -6.53 4.82 -18.39
N GLU A 14 -7.06 3.71 -17.92
CA GLU A 14 -8.45 3.31 -18.19
C GLU A 14 -9.46 3.81 -17.16
N LEU A 15 -8.97 4.29 -16.01
CA LEU A 15 -9.85 4.78 -14.95
C LEU A 15 -10.29 6.23 -15.21
N ASP A 16 -11.56 6.50 -14.97
CA ASP A 16 -12.07 7.86 -14.93
C ASP A 16 -11.92 8.40 -13.51
N LEU A 17 -10.84 9.14 -13.28
CA LEU A 17 -10.51 9.66 -11.96
C LEU A 17 -11.43 10.78 -11.50
N SER A 18 -12.33 11.28 -12.39
CA SER A 18 -13.33 12.28 -12.00
C SER A 18 -14.52 11.68 -11.27
N LYS A 19 -14.61 10.34 -11.21
CA LYS A 19 -15.69 9.61 -10.57
C LYS A 19 -15.14 8.66 -9.53
N GLU A 20 -15.99 8.33 -8.56
CA GLU A 20 -15.71 7.22 -7.67
C GLU A 20 -15.92 5.92 -8.44
N VAL A 21 -14.89 5.07 -8.47
CA VAL A 21 -14.93 3.79 -9.18
C VAL A 21 -15.32 2.69 -8.21
N GLU A 22 -16.40 1.96 -8.54
CA GLU A 22 -16.86 0.84 -7.71
C GLU A 22 -15.89 -0.33 -7.78
N ASP A 23 -15.87 -1.16 -6.73
CA ASP A 23 -14.97 -2.30 -6.64
C ASP A 23 -15.17 -3.28 -7.80
N GLU A 24 -16.41 -3.49 -8.22
CA GLU A 24 -16.71 -4.39 -9.35
C GLU A 24 -16.13 -3.87 -10.66
N GLU A 25 -16.22 -2.57 -10.87
CA GLU A 25 -15.64 -1.95 -12.06
C GLU A 25 -14.13 -2.01 -12.06
N LEU A 26 -13.51 -1.72 -10.92
CA LEU A 26 -12.07 -1.81 -10.77
C LEU A 26 -11.57 -3.24 -11.02
N THR A 27 -12.23 -4.22 -10.44
CA THR A 27 -11.89 -5.63 -10.63
C THR A 27 -11.97 -6.02 -12.11
N ARG A 28 -13.02 -5.57 -12.82
CA ARG A 28 -13.20 -5.85 -14.24
C ARG A 28 -12.07 -5.26 -15.07
N ILE A 29 -11.66 -4.03 -14.78
CA ILE A 29 -10.56 -3.36 -15.48
C ILE A 29 -9.25 -4.11 -15.24
N ILE A 30 -8.98 -4.47 -13.99
CA ILE A 30 -7.78 -5.20 -13.63
C ILE A 30 -7.66 -6.51 -14.41
N TYR A 31 -8.72 -7.31 -14.42
CA TYR A 31 -8.68 -8.61 -15.11
C TYR A 31 -8.65 -8.47 -16.63
N ARG A 32 -9.22 -7.40 -17.17
CA ARG A 32 -9.09 -7.11 -18.59
C ARG A 32 -7.64 -6.79 -18.97
N VAL A 33 -6.96 -5.97 -18.16
CA VAL A 33 -5.54 -5.65 -18.36
C VAL A 33 -4.67 -6.89 -18.21
N LEU A 34 -4.94 -7.74 -17.22
CA LEU A 34 -4.22 -8.99 -17.04
C LEU A 34 -4.43 -9.94 -18.23
N ARG A 35 -5.63 -9.99 -18.79
CA ARG A 35 -5.92 -10.80 -19.94
C ARG A 35 -5.16 -10.33 -21.19
N GLU A 36 -5.04 -9.02 -21.39
CA GLU A 36 -4.21 -8.48 -22.44
C GLU A 36 -2.74 -8.86 -22.26
N ALA A 37 -2.25 -8.82 -21.03
CA ALA A 37 -0.88 -9.20 -20.71
C ALA A 37 -0.64 -10.69 -20.99
N GLU A 38 -1.61 -11.56 -20.72
CA GLU A 38 -1.52 -12.98 -21.02
C GLU A 38 -1.34 -13.27 -22.52
N SER A 39 -1.82 -12.39 -23.39
CA SER A 39 -1.65 -12.56 -24.82
C SER A 39 -0.20 -12.39 -25.28
N ARG A 40 0.62 -11.77 -24.43
CA ARG A 40 2.03 -11.50 -24.71
C ARG A 40 2.99 -12.39 -23.92
N GLU A 41 2.61 -12.77 -22.73
CA GLU A 41 3.44 -13.55 -21.83
C GLU A 41 2.55 -14.45 -20.97
N TYR A 42 2.96 -15.70 -20.82
CA TYR A 42 2.20 -16.67 -20.04
C TYR A 42 2.11 -16.27 -18.58
N LEU A 43 0.89 -16.28 -18.03
CA LEU A 43 0.63 -16.04 -16.62
C LEU A 43 -0.05 -17.26 -15.99
N PRO A 44 0.65 -18.03 -15.15
CA PRO A 44 0.00 -19.08 -14.37
C PRO A 44 -1.12 -18.50 -13.51
N LEU A 45 -2.15 -19.29 -13.23
CA LEU A 45 -3.32 -18.84 -12.49
C LEU A 45 -2.96 -18.27 -11.11
N ASN A 46 -2.03 -18.91 -10.40
CA ASN A 46 -1.59 -18.41 -9.10
C ASN A 46 -0.90 -17.05 -9.18
N VAL A 47 -0.12 -16.81 -10.20
CA VAL A 47 0.54 -15.52 -10.44
C VAL A 47 -0.49 -14.47 -10.83
N LYS A 48 -1.42 -14.82 -11.70
CA LYS A 48 -2.50 -13.92 -12.13
C LYS A 48 -3.36 -13.49 -10.94
N THR A 49 -3.73 -14.42 -10.08
CA THR A 49 -4.54 -14.13 -8.89
C THR A 49 -3.79 -13.22 -7.92
N ALA A 50 -2.50 -13.50 -7.70
CA ALA A 50 -1.68 -12.66 -6.82
C ALA A 50 -1.51 -11.25 -7.37
N LEU A 51 -1.27 -11.11 -8.68
CA LEU A 51 -1.17 -9.81 -9.34
C LEU A 51 -2.49 -9.04 -9.27
N GLY A 52 -3.61 -9.72 -9.48
CA GLY A 52 -4.93 -9.09 -9.38
C GLY A 52 -5.20 -8.51 -8.01
N ARG A 53 -4.85 -9.24 -6.96
CA ARG A 53 -5.00 -8.76 -5.58
C ARG A 53 -4.07 -7.58 -5.29
N GLU A 54 -2.83 -7.67 -5.71
CA GLU A 54 -1.85 -6.59 -5.53
C GLU A 54 -2.31 -5.32 -6.22
N LEU A 55 -2.79 -5.42 -7.46
CA LEU A 55 -3.28 -4.28 -8.22
C LEU A 55 -4.55 -3.68 -7.60
N PHE A 56 -5.47 -4.53 -7.15
CA PHE A 56 -6.69 -4.05 -6.49
C PHE A 56 -6.34 -3.24 -5.24
N ASN A 57 -5.46 -3.77 -4.40
CA ASN A 57 -5.05 -3.07 -3.18
C ASN A 57 -4.31 -1.77 -3.47
N ALA A 58 -3.56 -1.71 -4.58
CA ALA A 58 -2.85 -0.50 -4.99
C ALA A 58 -3.79 0.65 -5.35
N PHE A 59 -5.01 0.35 -5.82
CA PHE A 59 -6.01 1.38 -6.15
C PHE A 59 -7.02 1.59 -5.03
N ARG A 60 -7.07 0.70 -4.07
CA ARG A 60 -8.00 0.76 -2.96
C ARG A 60 -7.24 0.71 -1.64
N LYS A 61 -7.91 1.11 -0.58
CA LYS A 61 -7.44 0.93 0.79
C LYS A 61 -6.00 1.43 0.98
N LEU A 62 -5.24 0.78 1.80
CA LEU A 62 -3.89 1.18 2.18
C LEU A 62 -2.82 0.37 1.46
N ASP A 63 -3.10 -0.06 0.22
CA ASP A 63 -2.17 -0.78 -0.64
C ASP A 63 -1.69 -2.08 0.04
N LEU A 64 -0.39 -2.36 -0.04
CA LEU A 64 0.17 -3.59 0.54
C LEU A 64 0.05 -3.66 2.06
N LEU A 65 -0.20 -2.54 2.74
CA LEU A 65 -0.39 -2.53 4.19
C LEU A 65 -1.64 -3.30 4.63
N GLU A 66 -2.64 -3.43 3.76
CA GLU A 66 -3.86 -4.16 4.10
C GLU A 66 -3.58 -5.59 4.57
N GLU A 67 -2.64 -6.28 3.94
CA GLU A 67 -2.30 -7.64 4.33
C GLU A 67 -1.73 -7.70 5.75
N PHE A 68 -0.90 -6.74 6.13
CA PHE A 68 -0.34 -6.67 7.47
C PHE A 68 -1.41 -6.30 8.50
N LEU A 69 -2.31 -5.39 8.15
CA LEU A 69 -3.35 -4.93 9.06
C LEU A 69 -4.43 -5.99 9.28
N GLU A 70 -4.70 -6.83 8.29
CA GLU A 70 -5.68 -7.91 8.38
C GLU A 70 -5.17 -9.13 9.14
N ASP A 71 -3.87 -9.31 9.27
CA ASP A 71 -3.28 -10.45 9.96
C ASP A 71 -3.27 -10.20 11.47
N ASP A 72 -4.13 -10.89 12.21
CA ASP A 72 -4.29 -10.70 13.65
C ASP A 72 -3.04 -11.07 14.45
N GLU A 73 -2.13 -11.84 13.88
CA GLU A 73 -0.89 -12.24 14.54
C GLU A 73 0.21 -11.18 14.43
N ILE A 74 0.06 -10.22 13.51
CA ILE A 74 0.99 -9.12 13.35
C ILE A 74 0.60 -8.01 14.32
N THR A 75 1.54 -7.61 15.16
CA THR A 75 1.35 -6.61 16.20
C THR A 75 1.89 -5.25 15.85
N GLU A 76 2.89 -5.18 14.96
CA GLU A 76 3.53 -3.93 14.60
C GLU A 76 4.04 -3.99 13.17
N VAL A 77 3.93 -2.87 12.46
CA VAL A 77 4.47 -2.71 11.10
C VAL A 77 5.36 -1.49 11.09
N MET A 78 6.55 -1.63 10.53
CA MET A 78 7.54 -0.56 10.45
C MET A 78 7.97 -0.38 9.00
N ILE A 79 7.77 0.81 8.47
CA ILE A 79 8.12 1.16 7.10
C ILE A 79 9.25 2.16 7.15
N ASN A 80 10.35 1.84 6.46
CA ASN A 80 11.51 2.72 6.38
C ASN A 80 11.83 2.94 4.89
N GLY A 81 11.18 3.92 4.29
CA GLY A 81 11.22 4.15 2.86
C GLY A 81 10.41 3.10 2.09
N THR A 82 10.54 3.09 0.76
CA THR A 82 9.71 2.23 -0.09
C THR A 82 10.09 0.75 -0.04
N GLN A 83 11.33 0.44 0.31
CA GLN A 83 11.88 -0.91 0.14
C GLN A 83 12.08 -1.68 1.43
N ASN A 84 12.04 -1.02 2.58
CA ASN A 84 12.36 -1.65 3.85
C ASN A 84 11.12 -1.68 4.73
N ILE A 85 10.40 -2.79 4.68
CA ILE A 85 9.20 -3.01 5.48
C ILE A 85 9.47 -4.16 6.43
N PHE A 86 9.28 -3.90 7.72
CA PHE A 86 9.45 -4.89 8.79
C PHE A 86 8.12 -5.06 9.50
N TYR A 87 7.90 -6.24 10.05
CA TYR A 87 6.71 -6.48 10.87
C TYR A 87 7.05 -7.40 12.04
N GLU A 88 6.33 -7.21 13.13
CA GLU A 88 6.45 -8.07 14.31
C GLU A 88 5.29 -9.05 14.33
N LYS A 89 5.63 -10.33 14.45
CA LYS A 89 4.66 -11.42 14.53
C LYS A 89 5.13 -12.43 15.56
N LYS A 90 4.27 -12.72 16.53
CA LYS A 90 4.57 -13.66 17.61
C LYS A 90 5.88 -13.35 18.34
N GLY A 91 6.12 -12.06 18.59
CA GLY A 91 7.29 -11.60 19.32
C GLY A 91 8.60 -11.57 18.52
N ARG A 92 8.53 -11.82 17.21
CA ARG A 92 9.71 -11.79 16.33
C ARG A 92 9.53 -10.75 15.24
N ILE A 93 10.64 -10.14 14.84
CA ILE A 93 10.65 -9.14 13.77
C ILE A 93 11.14 -9.80 12.49
N PHE A 94 10.37 -9.60 11.42
CA PHE A 94 10.68 -10.11 10.08
C PHE A 94 10.81 -8.96 9.11
N GLN A 95 11.65 -9.11 8.11
CA GLN A 95 11.67 -8.19 6.98
C GLN A 95 10.79 -8.76 5.87
N SER A 96 9.85 -7.96 5.38
CA SER A 96 9.01 -8.34 4.26
C SER A 96 9.79 -8.25 2.96
N ASP A 97 9.49 -9.12 2.01
CA ASP A 97 9.99 -9.02 0.64
C ASP A 97 9.16 -8.05 -0.21
N LYS A 98 8.07 -7.53 0.35
CA LYS A 98 7.22 -6.57 -0.34
C LYS A 98 7.79 -5.17 -0.24
N ARG A 99 7.42 -4.35 -1.22
CA ARG A 99 7.83 -2.94 -1.26
C ARG A 99 6.74 -2.13 -1.95
N PHE A 100 6.71 -0.83 -1.68
CA PHE A 100 5.83 0.06 -2.42
C PHE A 100 6.32 0.23 -3.84
N LEU A 101 5.40 0.39 -4.79
CA LEU A 101 5.73 0.53 -6.20
C LEU A 101 6.51 1.80 -6.49
N SER A 102 6.29 2.86 -5.70
CA SER A 102 6.98 4.13 -5.87
C SER A 102 6.95 4.92 -4.56
N LYS A 103 7.78 5.96 -4.49
CA LYS A 103 7.76 6.90 -3.38
C LYS A 103 6.42 7.63 -3.30
N GLU A 104 5.87 8.00 -4.45
CA GLU A 104 4.59 8.68 -4.56
C GLU A 104 3.46 7.80 -4.00
N LYS A 105 3.52 6.50 -4.25
CA LYS A 105 2.53 5.57 -3.73
C LYS A 105 2.60 5.46 -2.21
N LEU A 106 3.80 5.40 -1.66
CA LEU A 106 4.00 5.41 -0.21
C LEU A 106 3.46 6.70 0.41
N GLU A 107 3.78 7.84 -0.17
CA GLU A 107 3.28 9.13 0.32
C GLU A 107 1.76 9.22 0.28
N ASP A 108 1.16 8.69 -0.77
CA ASP A 108 -0.29 8.64 -0.92
C ASP A 108 -0.94 7.81 0.18
N VAL A 109 -0.39 6.64 0.47
CA VAL A 109 -0.87 5.79 1.56
C VAL A 109 -0.74 6.49 2.90
N ILE A 110 0.37 7.20 3.14
CA ILE A 110 0.58 7.97 4.35
C ILE A 110 -0.50 9.04 4.51
N GLN A 111 -0.80 9.79 3.44
CA GLN A 111 -1.81 10.83 3.48
C GLN A 111 -3.20 10.25 3.77
N GLN A 112 -3.51 9.09 3.22
CA GLN A 112 -4.78 8.42 3.52
C GLN A 112 -4.89 8.03 4.98
N ILE A 113 -3.82 7.49 5.57
CA ILE A 113 -3.80 7.09 6.97
C ILE A 113 -4.02 8.29 7.89
N VAL A 114 -3.28 9.37 7.68
CA VAL A 114 -3.35 10.53 8.58
C VAL A 114 -4.66 11.30 8.38
N ALA A 115 -5.18 11.36 7.17
CA ALA A 115 -6.48 11.99 6.89
C ALA A 115 -7.61 11.24 7.58
N GLY A 116 -7.55 9.90 7.61
CA GLY A 116 -8.51 9.07 8.33
C GLY A 116 -8.54 9.34 9.82
N ALA A 117 -7.46 9.86 10.38
CA ALA A 117 -7.35 10.23 11.79
C ALA A 117 -7.53 11.76 12.01
N ASN A 118 -7.99 12.51 11.01
CA ASN A 118 -8.12 13.97 11.03
C ASN A 118 -6.80 14.67 11.35
N ARG A 119 -5.70 14.16 10.84
CA ARG A 119 -4.39 14.74 11.00
C ARG A 119 -3.82 15.16 9.66
N LEU A 120 -2.78 15.99 9.71
CA LEU A 120 -2.05 16.46 8.53
C LEU A 120 -0.57 16.29 8.77
N VAL A 121 0.14 15.77 7.75
CA VAL A 121 1.59 15.67 7.78
C VAL A 121 2.14 16.19 6.46
N ASN A 122 3.20 17.03 6.54
CA ASN A 122 3.88 17.58 5.37
C ASN A 122 5.27 18.08 5.78
N GLU A 123 5.99 18.71 4.86
CA GLU A 123 7.33 19.21 5.14
C GLU A 123 7.37 20.28 6.25
N ALA A 124 6.29 21.03 6.42
CA ALA A 124 6.18 22.03 7.47
C ALA A 124 5.86 21.41 8.83
N SER A 125 5.14 20.28 8.83
CA SER A 125 4.83 19.50 10.04
C SER A 125 5.18 18.03 9.75
N PRO A 126 6.47 17.67 9.79
CA PRO A 126 6.92 16.38 9.27
C PRO A 126 6.74 15.21 10.22
N ILE A 127 6.28 15.44 11.44
CA ILE A 127 6.04 14.38 12.43
C ILE A 127 4.59 14.43 12.85
N VAL A 128 3.93 13.27 12.81
CA VAL A 128 2.56 13.14 13.32
C VAL A 128 2.42 11.83 14.08
N ASP A 129 1.66 11.87 15.17
CA ASP A 129 1.25 10.71 15.94
C ASP A 129 -0.28 10.71 15.92
N ALA A 130 -0.87 9.63 15.44
CA ALA A 130 -2.30 9.55 15.22
C ALA A 130 -2.84 8.20 15.70
N ARG A 131 -4.16 8.15 15.95
CA ARG A 131 -4.85 6.92 16.32
C ARG A 131 -5.91 6.64 15.26
N LEU A 132 -5.89 5.42 14.72
CA LEU A 132 -6.86 4.99 13.74
C LEU A 132 -8.18 4.60 14.42
N ALA A 133 -9.23 4.42 13.61
CA ALA A 133 -10.56 4.07 14.11
C ALA A 133 -10.57 2.74 14.88
N ASP A 134 -9.72 1.80 14.50
CA ASP A 134 -9.59 0.50 15.17
C ASP A 134 -8.77 0.54 16.47
N GLY A 135 -8.25 1.72 16.84
CA GLY A 135 -7.42 1.92 18.03
C GLY A 135 -5.92 1.78 17.78
N SER A 136 -5.51 1.40 16.57
CA SER A 136 -4.09 1.31 16.23
C SER A 136 -3.44 2.70 16.27
N ARG A 137 -2.18 2.74 16.71
CA ARG A 137 -1.41 4.00 16.76
C ARG A 137 -0.45 4.05 15.59
N VAL A 138 -0.38 5.21 14.95
CA VAL A 138 0.50 5.45 13.80
C VAL A 138 1.40 6.62 14.10
N ASN A 139 2.70 6.42 13.89
CA ASN A 139 3.69 7.50 13.94
C ASN A 139 4.29 7.65 12.55
N VAL A 140 4.34 8.87 12.04
CA VAL A 140 4.88 9.19 10.70
C VAL A 140 5.95 10.24 10.85
N VAL A 141 7.10 10.02 10.19
CA VAL A 141 8.19 11.00 10.11
C VAL A 141 8.56 11.19 8.65
N LEU A 142 8.48 12.43 8.18
CA LEU A 142 8.81 12.80 6.81
C LEU A 142 10.11 13.62 6.76
N ALA A 143 10.55 13.96 5.54
CA ALA A 143 11.62 14.92 5.34
C ALA A 143 11.22 16.28 5.93
N PRO A 144 12.14 17.08 6.45
CA PRO A 144 13.59 16.87 6.42
C PRO A 144 14.14 15.98 7.53
N ILE A 145 13.31 15.50 8.45
CA ILE A 145 13.79 14.71 9.59
C ILE A 145 14.17 13.30 9.15
N ALA A 146 13.30 12.63 8.36
CA ALA A 146 13.62 11.33 7.79
C ALA A 146 14.40 11.52 6.49
N LEU A 147 15.69 11.18 6.50
CA LEU A 147 16.58 11.45 5.36
C LEU A 147 16.48 10.43 4.23
N ASN A 148 16.13 9.20 4.54
CA ASN A 148 16.13 8.09 3.57
C ASN A 148 14.70 7.68 3.14
N GLY A 149 13.79 8.64 3.16
CA GLY A 149 12.39 8.41 2.83
C GLY A 149 11.51 8.38 4.08
N PRO A 150 10.19 8.36 3.91
CA PRO A 150 9.26 8.37 5.03
C PRO A 150 9.45 7.19 5.95
N ILE A 151 9.29 7.42 7.24
CA ILE A 151 9.29 6.38 8.27
C ILE A 151 7.88 6.31 8.86
N VAL A 152 7.29 5.13 8.84
CA VAL A 152 5.95 4.91 9.39
C VAL A 152 6.00 3.73 10.35
N THR A 153 5.47 3.92 11.55
CA THR A 153 5.33 2.84 12.51
C THR A 153 3.86 2.71 12.87
N ILE A 154 3.30 1.52 12.70
CA ILE A 154 1.92 1.22 13.05
C ILE A 154 1.95 0.16 14.15
N ARG A 155 1.46 0.52 15.33
CA ARG A 155 1.29 -0.43 16.43
C ARG A 155 -0.18 -0.78 16.53
N LYS A 156 -0.51 -2.03 16.23
CA LYS A 156 -1.89 -2.47 16.20
C LYS A 156 -2.46 -2.57 17.62
N PHE A 157 -3.75 -2.28 17.72
CA PHE A 157 -4.48 -2.42 18.97
C PHE A 157 -4.63 -3.91 19.28
N PRO A 158 -4.24 -4.37 20.50
CA PRO A 158 -4.33 -5.78 20.88
C PRO A 158 -5.75 -6.28 21.03
#